data_1b020c93f1513c58c3c2d746adf62f78
#
_entry.id   1b020c93f1513c58c3c2d746adf62f78
#
_cell.length_a   1.000
_cell.length_b   1.000
_cell.length_c   1.000
_cell.angle_alpha   90.00
_cell.angle_beta   90.00
_cell.angle_gamma   90.00
#
_symmetry.space_group_name_H-M   'P 1'
#
loop_
_entity.id
_entity.type
_entity.pdbx_description
1 polymer ?
#
loop_
_entity_poly.entity_id
_entity_poly.type
_entity_poly.pdbx_seq_one_letter_code
_entity_poly.pdbx_strand_id
1 'polypeptide(L)'
;MKLGNSIIILAVAAFSAVSCNLFNNLGLGVNVPVDKKTETSAPKFLGIEDDSNIAPDAKGDLKINAVAQKEIVSQPISVPVQSDTKIGELVIKATKPEIAKDADIEPAALILEFENPSPEPVTFKGTVVSGGEETIITVVVPAGKKPHTVVFGADVKKDEYPAGTEVVQPEKKLEKVLAEPIHQNVKIDFELIPGTKAIVPAAASYTFKVDGSLAIPFSFPAGTKIYITRSFRDLGLNLGDYDIKADKFDIIGSITSTIPFDIACTGKDVNGVTAKTENPVKAGSTRNPVTSDVVIKVAGANAEKSIDEVQAVFELTATQGARLNKGQSLKINYDSIKVNI
;
A
#
# COMPACT_ATOMS: atom_id res chain seq x y z
N MET A 1 -36.36 42.42 -29.71
CA MET A 1 -37.23 41.45 -29.02
C MET A 1 -36.36 40.42 -28.32
N LYS A 2 -36.03 40.64 -27.04
CA LYS A 2 -35.34 39.68 -26.15
C LYS A 2 -36.00 39.74 -24.77
N LEU A 3 -37.19 39.19 -24.61
CA LEU A 3 -37.93 39.15 -23.37
C LEU A 3 -38.47 37.76 -23.00
N GLY A 4 -37.93 36.70 -23.63
CA GLY A 4 -38.46 35.35 -23.41
C GLY A 4 -37.69 34.48 -22.38
N ASN A 5 -36.40 34.75 -22.11
CA ASN A 5 -35.58 33.84 -21.31
C ASN A 5 -35.47 34.17 -19.82
N SER A 6 -35.88 35.39 -19.39
CA SER A 6 -35.75 35.78 -17.97
C SER A 6 -36.93 35.31 -17.09
N ILE A 7 -38.06 34.96 -17.70
CA ILE A 7 -39.27 34.55 -16.94
C ILE A 7 -39.17 33.05 -16.54
N ILE A 8 -38.48 32.24 -17.34
CA ILE A 8 -38.33 30.78 -17.05
C ILE A 8 -37.37 30.58 -15.87
N ILE A 9 -36.31 31.38 -15.76
CA ILE A 9 -35.30 31.25 -14.66
C ILE A 9 -35.91 31.68 -13.32
N LEU A 10 -36.78 32.67 -13.31
CA LEU A 10 -37.47 33.10 -12.08
C LEU A 10 -38.54 32.10 -11.60
N ALA A 11 -39.16 31.35 -12.50
CA ALA A 11 -40.13 30.31 -12.16
C ALA A 11 -39.48 29.09 -11.53
N VAL A 12 -38.27 28.69 -11.97
CA VAL A 12 -37.52 27.57 -11.39
C VAL A 12 -36.97 27.93 -10.00
N ALA A 13 -36.47 29.14 -9.79
CA ALA A 13 -36.01 29.60 -8.47
C ALA A 13 -37.16 29.77 -7.45
N ALA A 14 -38.37 30.20 -7.90
CA ALA A 14 -39.54 30.29 -7.04
C ALA A 14 -40.14 28.91 -6.69
N PHE A 15 -40.04 27.93 -7.58
CA PHE A 15 -40.49 26.56 -7.30
C PHE A 15 -39.58 25.86 -6.29
N SER A 16 -38.28 26.13 -6.28
CA SER A 16 -37.35 25.51 -5.34
C SER A 16 -37.56 26.01 -3.90
N ALA A 17 -37.87 27.30 -3.71
CA ALA A 17 -38.10 27.85 -2.37
C ALA A 17 -39.49 27.52 -1.79
N VAL A 18 -40.51 27.32 -2.63
CA VAL A 18 -41.87 26.93 -2.19
C VAL A 18 -41.97 25.42 -2.01
N SER A 19 -41.25 24.65 -2.80
CA SER A 19 -41.28 23.18 -2.71
C SER A 19 -40.61 22.67 -1.41
N CYS A 20 -39.53 23.28 -0.93
CA CYS A 20 -38.89 22.83 0.32
C CYS A 20 -39.87 22.91 1.52
N ASN A 21 -40.70 23.94 1.66
CA ASN A 21 -41.65 24.04 2.77
C ASN A 21 -42.87 23.12 2.61
N LEU A 22 -43.30 22.81 1.38
CA LEU A 22 -44.44 21.91 1.13
C LEU A 22 -44.04 20.44 1.30
N PHE A 23 -42.81 20.08 0.90
CA PHE A 23 -42.26 18.72 1.02
C PHE A 23 -41.87 18.38 2.47
N ASN A 24 -41.44 19.38 3.28
CA ASN A 24 -41.17 19.18 4.71
C ASN A 24 -42.41 18.68 5.47
N ASN A 25 -43.61 19.09 5.04
CA ASN A 25 -44.87 18.66 5.67
C ASN A 25 -45.41 17.30 5.18
N LEU A 26 -44.85 16.75 4.09
CA LEU A 26 -45.29 15.49 3.49
C LEU A 26 -44.34 14.33 3.70
N GLY A 27 -43.18 14.53 4.36
CA GLY A 27 -42.15 13.49 4.56
C GLY A 27 -41.53 12.94 3.26
N LEU A 28 -41.61 13.71 2.17
CA LEU A 28 -41.07 13.35 0.86
C LEU A 28 -39.62 13.87 0.75
N GLY A 29 -38.66 12.95 0.64
CA GLY A 29 -37.26 13.32 0.41
C GLY A 29 -37.05 14.02 -0.94
N VAL A 30 -36.20 15.04 -0.98
CA VAL A 30 -35.80 15.72 -2.23
C VAL A 30 -34.64 15.00 -2.86
N ASN A 31 -34.77 14.65 -4.15
CA ASN A 31 -33.71 14.02 -4.91
C ASN A 31 -32.97 15.07 -5.76
N VAL A 32 -31.68 15.31 -5.45
CA VAL A 32 -30.81 16.22 -6.19
C VAL A 32 -29.97 15.41 -7.16
N PRO A 33 -30.16 15.55 -8.49
CA PRO A 33 -29.36 14.83 -9.47
C PRO A 33 -27.91 15.32 -9.44
N VAL A 34 -26.95 14.40 -9.49
CA VAL A 34 -25.51 14.68 -9.47
C VAL A 34 -24.89 14.37 -10.84
N ASP A 35 -25.15 13.20 -11.37
CA ASP A 35 -24.63 12.68 -12.68
C ASP A 35 -23.14 12.97 -12.88
N LYS A 36 -22.32 12.59 -11.89
CA LYS A 36 -20.88 12.85 -11.89
C LYS A 36 -20.11 11.55 -11.88
N LYS A 37 -19.15 11.44 -12.80
CA LYS A 37 -18.23 10.30 -12.89
C LYS A 37 -16.81 10.73 -12.53
N THR A 38 -16.14 9.91 -11.71
CA THR A 38 -14.76 10.15 -11.32
C THR A 38 -14.01 8.83 -11.24
N GLU A 39 -12.69 8.90 -11.28
CA GLU A 39 -11.81 7.76 -11.07
C GLU A 39 -10.71 8.16 -10.09
N THR A 40 -10.43 7.30 -9.13
CA THR A 40 -9.31 7.45 -8.20
C THR A 40 -8.45 6.21 -8.20
N SER A 41 -7.12 6.38 -8.31
CA SER A 41 -6.18 5.25 -8.24
C SER A 41 -6.16 4.65 -6.83
N ALA A 42 -5.80 3.35 -6.72
CA ALA A 42 -5.67 2.71 -5.42
C ALA A 42 -4.66 3.44 -4.51
N PRO A 43 -3.45 3.84 -4.96
CA PRO A 43 -2.54 4.62 -4.13
C PRO A 43 -3.15 5.92 -3.60
N LYS A 44 -3.85 6.67 -4.45
CA LYS A 44 -4.51 7.91 -4.05
C LYS A 44 -5.65 7.67 -3.06
N PHE A 45 -6.52 6.70 -3.33
CA PHE A 45 -7.59 6.31 -2.40
C PHE A 45 -7.04 5.90 -1.05
N LEU A 46 -5.94 5.13 -1.04
CA LEU A 46 -5.27 4.68 0.18
C LEU A 46 -4.41 5.78 0.85
N GLY A 47 -4.10 6.87 0.16
CA GLY A 47 -3.26 7.96 0.66
C GLY A 47 -1.79 7.59 0.80
N ILE A 48 -1.32 6.76 -0.09
CA ILE A 48 0.07 6.30 -0.16
C ILE A 48 0.77 6.75 -1.45
N GLU A 49 0.12 7.62 -2.23
CA GLU A 49 0.63 8.09 -3.52
C GLU A 49 1.98 8.81 -3.39
N ASP A 50 2.15 9.57 -2.30
CA ASP A 50 3.35 10.36 -2.02
C ASP A 50 4.33 9.68 -1.03
N ASP A 51 4.07 8.43 -0.63
CA ASP A 51 4.97 7.70 0.27
C ASP A 51 6.20 7.21 -0.49
N SER A 52 7.34 7.85 -0.27
CA SER A 52 8.62 7.54 -0.93
C SER A 52 9.14 6.12 -0.65
N ASN A 53 8.63 5.47 0.39
CA ASN A 53 9.02 4.09 0.74
C ASN A 53 8.21 3.06 -0.06
N ILE A 54 7.12 3.49 -0.74
CA ILE A 54 6.27 2.60 -1.53
C ILE A 54 6.56 2.82 -3.01
N ALA A 55 7.00 1.77 -3.69
CA ALA A 55 7.26 1.81 -5.13
C ALA A 55 6.67 0.58 -5.83
N PRO A 56 6.24 0.74 -7.09
CA PRO A 56 5.83 -0.40 -7.90
C PRO A 56 7.05 -1.17 -8.39
N ASP A 57 6.94 -2.49 -8.41
CA ASP A 57 7.89 -3.35 -9.14
C ASP A 57 7.64 -3.33 -10.66
N ALA A 58 8.38 -4.14 -11.41
CA ALA A 58 8.26 -4.24 -12.86
C ALA A 58 6.86 -4.66 -13.35
N LYS A 59 6.08 -5.36 -12.53
CA LYS A 59 4.70 -5.79 -12.81
C LYS A 59 3.67 -4.75 -12.34
N GLY A 60 4.13 -3.72 -11.63
CA GLY A 60 3.30 -2.67 -11.04
C GLY A 60 2.75 -3.02 -9.66
N ASP A 61 3.16 -4.15 -9.06
CA ASP A 61 2.78 -4.50 -7.69
C ASP A 61 3.50 -3.58 -6.70
N LEU A 62 2.75 -3.01 -5.76
CA LEU A 62 3.29 -2.10 -4.78
C LEU A 62 4.11 -2.86 -3.73
N LYS A 63 5.29 -2.33 -3.42
CA LYS A 63 6.19 -2.87 -2.40
C LYS A 63 6.68 -1.74 -1.50
N ILE A 64 6.80 -2.04 -0.22
CA ILE A 64 7.51 -1.20 0.73
C ILE A 64 8.98 -1.58 0.63
N ASN A 65 9.81 -0.62 0.25
CA ASN A 65 11.25 -0.82 0.13
C ASN A 65 11.94 -0.30 1.38
N ALA A 66 12.69 -1.16 2.04
CA ALA A 66 13.57 -0.79 3.13
C ALA A 66 15.00 -1.10 2.72
N VAL A 67 15.87 -0.12 2.78
CA VAL A 67 17.29 -0.25 2.42
C VAL A 67 18.16 -0.27 3.67
N ALA A 68 19.35 -0.83 3.56
CA ALA A 68 20.32 -0.79 4.64
C ALA A 68 20.68 0.66 4.99
N GLN A 69 20.90 0.90 6.28
CA GLN A 69 21.33 2.22 6.76
C GLN A 69 22.72 2.60 6.26
N LYS A 70 23.56 1.59 6.06
CA LYS A 70 24.92 1.73 5.57
C LYS A 70 25.39 0.42 4.96
N GLU A 71 26.04 0.52 3.79
CA GLU A 71 26.78 -0.57 3.18
C GLU A 71 27.92 -1.06 4.09
N ILE A 72 28.16 -2.34 4.16
CA ILE A 72 29.37 -2.89 4.79
C ILE A 72 30.52 -2.78 3.78
N VAL A 73 31.61 -2.15 4.23
CA VAL A 73 32.90 -2.16 3.54
C VAL A 73 33.90 -2.77 4.50
N SER A 74 34.40 -3.98 4.22
CA SER A 74 35.35 -4.67 5.12
C SER A 74 36.69 -3.95 5.18
N GLN A 75 37.44 -4.20 6.26
CA GLN A 75 38.88 -3.99 6.20
C GLN A 75 39.52 -4.96 5.17
N PRO A 76 40.72 -4.68 4.68
CA PRO A 76 41.40 -5.59 3.78
C PRO A 76 41.59 -6.99 4.42
N ILE A 77 41.06 -8.02 3.76
CA ILE A 77 41.10 -9.41 4.22
C ILE A 77 41.95 -10.24 3.25
N SER A 78 42.84 -11.06 3.77
CA SER A 78 43.66 -11.95 2.94
C SER A 78 42.83 -13.11 2.39
N VAL A 79 42.97 -13.40 1.10
CA VAL A 79 42.36 -14.57 0.45
C VAL A 79 43.47 -15.51 0.00
N PRO A 80 43.36 -16.83 0.29
CA PRO A 80 42.22 -17.54 0.88
C PRO A 80 42.02 -17.22 2.36
N VAL A 81 40.73 -17.19 2.77
CA VAL A 81 40.34 -16.99 4.18
C VAL A 81 40.74 -18.21 5.01
N GLN A 82 41.50 -17.99 6.08
CA GLN A 82 42.06 -19.08 6.91
C GLN A 82 41.21 -19.42 8.14
N SER A 83 40.42 -18.45 8.61
CA SER A 83 39.50 -18.58 9.75
C SER A 83 38.30 -17.67 9.58
N ASP A 84 37.22 -17.96 10.30
CA ASP A 84 36.05 -17.10 10.30
C ASP A 84 36.48 -15.64 10.59
N THR A 85 36.17 -14.75 9.67
CA THR A 85 36.64 -13.35 9.73
C THR A 85 35.43 -12.40 9.64
N LYS A 86 35.16 -11.67 10.72
CA LYS A 86 34.06 -10.69 10.77
C LYS A 86 34.32 -9.57 9.79
N ILE A 87 33.30 -9.23 9.00
CA ILE A 87 33.35 -8.12 8.02
C ILE A 87 32.46 -6.93 8.40
N GLY A 88 31.41 -7.15 9.17
CA GLY A 88 30.56 -6.07 9.67
C GLY A 88 29.12 -6.47 9.94
N GLU A 89 28.35 -5.49 10.38
CA GLU A 89 26.91 -5.62 10.63
C GLU A 89 26.12 -4.77 9.62
N LEU A 90 25.12 -5.38 8.99
CA LEU A 90 24.13 -4.70 8.14
C LEU A 90 22.87 -4.49 8.95
N VAL A 91 22.31 -3.28 8.93
CA VAL A 91 21.06 -2.94 9.61
C VAL A 91 20.08 -2.37 8.62
N ILE A 92 18.97 -3.08 8.40
CA ILE A 92 17.88 -2.66 7.53
C ILE A 92 16.70 -2.23 8.41
N LYS A 93 16.26 -0.99 8.25
CA LYS A 93 15.07 -0.44 8.93
C LYS A 93 13.91 -0.40 7.96
N ALA A 94 12.84 -1.09 8.30
CA ALA A 94 11.57 -0.94 7.60
C ALA A 94 10.64 -0.03 8.41
N THR A 95 9.97 0.90 7.71
CA THR A 95 8.93 1.74 8.28
C THR A 95 7.59 1.33 7.69
N LYS A 96 6.67 0.90 8.54
CA LYS A 96 5.31 0.54 8.13
C LYS A 96 4.53 1.80 7.76
N PRO A 97 3.90 1.87 6.60
CA PRO A 97 2.99 2.97 6.27
C PRO A 97 1.88 3.09 7.30
N GLU A 98 1.45 4.32 7.62
CA GLU A 98 0.42 4.55 8.65
C GLU A 98 -0.87 3.76 8.37
N ILE A 99 -1.25 3.64 7.09
CA ILE A 99 -2.42 2.86 6.67
C ILE A 99 -2.34 1.37 7.04
N ALA A 100 -1.12 0.83 7.12
CA ALA A 100 -0.89 -0.58 7.43
C ALA A 100 -0.42 -0.81 8.87
N LYS A 101 -0.45 0.20 9.73
CA LYS A 101 0.13 0.19 11.06
C LYS A 101 -0.33 -0.98 11.93
N ASP A 102 -1.63 -1.25 11.91
CA ASP A 102 -2.26 -2.30 12.72
C ASP A 102 -2.68 -3.53 11.87
N ALA A 103 -2.19 -3.61 10.61
CA ALA A 103 -2.57 -4.68 9.69
C ALA A 103 -1.44 -5.69 9.52
N ASP A 104 -1.77 -6.97 9.39
CA ASP A 104 -0.82 -7.99 8.96
C ASP A 104 -0.45 -7.79 7.49
N ILE A 105 0.81 -7.98 7.16
CA ILE A 105 1.33 -7.93 5.78
C ILE A 105 2.09 -9.22 5.51
N GLU A 106 2.11 -9.65 4.24
CA GLU A 106 2.84 -10.84 3.83
C GLU A 106 4.37 -10.72 4.08
N PRO A 107 5.09 -11.86 4.25
CA PRO A 107 6.51 -11.86 4.52
C PRO A 107 7.34 -11.11 3.47
N ALA A 108 8.42 -10.47 3.93
CA ALA A 108 9.36 -9.77 3.08
C ALA A 108 10.28 -10.72 2.30
N ALA A 109 10.84 -10.21 1.21
CA ALA A 109 12.04 -10.78 0.60
C ALA A 109 13.28 -10.00 1.05
N LEU A 110 14.31 -10.71 1.50
CA LEU A 110 15.63 -10.15 1.79
C LEU A 110 16.48 -10.18 0.52
N ILE A 111 16.93 -9.01 0.08
CA ILE A 111 17.79 -8.84 -1.08
C ILE A 111 19.16 -8.44 -0.59
N LEU A 112 20.19 -9.22 -0.94
CA LEU A 112 21.57 -8.95 -0.59
C LEU A 112 22.40 -8.82 -1.86
N GLU A 113 23.28 -7.84 -1.87
CA GLU A 113 24.23 -7.59 -2.94
C GLU A 113 25.65 -7.67 -2.41
N PHE A 114 26.47 -8.52 -3.02
CA PHE A 114 27.83 -8.82 -2.58
C PHE A 114 28.83 -8.42 -3.65
N GLU A 115 29.92 -7.74 -3.26
CA GLU A 115 31.09 -7.53 -4.12
C GLU A 115 32.28 -8.39 -3.62
N ASN A 116 32.74 -9.28 -4.48
CA ASN A 116 33.94 -10.08 -4.25
C ASN A 116 35.02 -9.72 -5.28
N PRO A 117 35.93 -8.80 -4.98
CA PRO A 117 37.00 -8.41 -5.93
C PRO A 117 38.13 -9.40 -6.00
N SER A 118 38.15 -10.47 -5.20
CA SER A 118 39.19 -11.47 -5.23
C SER A 118 39.08 -12.37 -6.49
N PRO A 119 40.19 -13.04 -6.88
CA PRO A 119 40.17 -13.97 -8.02
C PRO A 119 39.52 -15.31 -7.68
N GLU A 120 39.18 -15.56 -6.43
CA GLU A 120 38.61 -16.81 -5.93
C GLU A 120 37.19 -16.61 -5.40
N PRO A 121 36.28 -17.60 -5.50
CA PRO A 121 34.99 -17.55 -4.80
C PRO A 121 35.24 -17.49 -3.28
N VAL A 122 34.40 -16.70 -2.61
CA VAL A 122 34.39 -16.60 -1.14
C VAL A 122 33.03 -16.95 -0.59
N THR A 123 33.00 -17.47 0.64
CA THR A 123 31.76 -17.82 1.31
C THR A 123 31.47 -16.81 2.40
N PHE A 124 30.33 -16.15 2.26
CA PHE A 124 29.77 -15.28 3.29
C PHE A 124 28.79 -16.07 4.16
N LYS A 125 28.92 -15.92 5.46
CA LYS A 125 27.99 -16.43 6.46
C LYS A 125 27.35 -15.22 7.13
N GLY A 126 26.02 -15.13 7.12
CA GLY A 126 25.27 -14.06 7.74
C GLY A 126 24.41 -14.61 8.87
N THR A 127 24.53 -14.06 10.08
CA THR A 127 23.61 -14.30 11.18
C THR A 127 22.53 -13.25 11.15
N VAL A 128 21.32 -13.65 10.75
CA VAL A 128 20.16 -12.76 10.57
C VAL A 128 19.34 -12.77 11.84
N VAL A 129 19.08 -11.59 12.40
CA VAL A 129 18.29 -11.41 13.63
C VAL A 129 17.18 -10.38 13.38
N SER A 130 15.95 -10.75 13.74
CA SER A 130 14.79 -9.84 13.76
C SER A 130 13.76 -10.37 14.78
N GLY A 131 13.13 -9.51 15.53
CA GLY A 131 12.04 -9.89 16.45
C GLY A 131 12.42 -10.87 17.58
N GLY A 132 13.69 -10.99 17.89
CA GLY A 132 14.19 -12.01 18.85
C GLY A 132 14.38 -13.41 18.23
N GLU A 133 14.08 -13.58 16.96
CA GLU A 133 14.39 -14.79 16.19
C GLU A 133 15.74 -14.63 15.49
N GLU A 134 16.47 -15.75 15.37
CA GLU A 134 17.79 -15.81 14.75
C GLU A 134 17.89 -16.97 13.76
N THR A 135 18.54 -16.72 12.63
CA THR A 135 18.87 -17.77 11.64
C THR A 135 20.19 -17.47 10.94
N ILE A 136 20.74 -18.46 10.28
CA ILE A 136 21.99 -18.34 9.54
C ILE A 136 21.68 -18.48 8.03
N ILE A 137 22.28 -17.61 7.24
CA ILE A 137 22.33 -17.71 5.79
C ILE A 137 23.77 -17.92 5.35
N THR A 138 23.97 -18.66 4.25
CA THR A 138 25.31 -18.87 3.67
C THR A 138 25.22 -18.64 2.17
N VAL A 139 26.12 -17.81 1.65
CA VAL A 139 26.17 -17.43 0.23
C VAL A 139 27.59 -17.63 -0.30
N VAL A 140 27.74 -18.40 -1.37
CA VAL A 140 29.01 -18.51 -2.10
C VAL A 140 29.02 -17.47 -3.20
N VAL A 141 29.86 -16.44 -3.04
CA VAL A 141 29.97 -15.33 -4.00
C VAL A 141 31.08 -15.62 -5.00
N PRO A 142 30.77 -15.70 -6.31
CA PRO A 142 31.76 -15.94 -7.35
C PRO A 142 32.89 -14.89 -7.34
N ALA A 143 34.03 -15.26 -7.87
CA ALA A 143 35.14 -14.35 -8.10
C ALA A 143 34.78 -13.24 -9.08
N GLY A 144 35.22 -12.00 -8.83
CA GLY A 144 35.10 -10.90 -9.77
C GLY A 144 34.47 -9.63 -9.18
N LYS A 145 34.61 -8.53 -9.93
CA LYS A 145 34.18 -7.19 -9.50
C LYS A 145 32.69 -6.91 -9.72
N LYS A 146 31.95 -7.83 -10.35
CA LYS A 146 30.51 -7.60 -10.60
C LYS A 146 29.73 -7.96 -9.34
N PRO A 147 28.78 -7.12 -8.93
CA PRO A 147 27.91 -7.46 -7.81
C PRO A 147 27.18 -8.80 -8.05
N HIS A 148 27.09 -9.60 -7.01
CA HIS A 148 26.31 -10.83 -6.97
C HIS A 148 25.08 -10.62 -6.10
N THR A 149 23.90 -10.63 -6.71
CA THR A 149 22.63 -10.40 -6.01
C THR A 149 21.98 -11.73 -5.65
N VAL A 150 21.62 -11.88 -4.39
CA VAL A 150 20.88 -13.03 -3.86
C VAL A 150 19.59 -12.55 -3.21
N VAL A 151 18.48 -13.20 -3.52
CA VAL A 151 17.16 -12.90 -2.96
C VAL A 151 16.63 -14.09 -2.20
N PHE A 152 16.30 -13.89 -0.94
CA PHE A 152 15.65 -14.86 -0.07
C PHE A 152 14.18 -14.46 0.14
N GLY A 153 13.25 -15.31 -0.27
CA GLY A 153 11.81 -15.04 -0.08
C GLY A 153 10.95 -16.24 -0.48
N ALA A 154 9.89 -16.51 0.28
CA ALA A 154 9.05 -17.71 0.12
C ALA A 154 8.33 -17.77 -1.23
N ASP A 155 7.82 -16.64 -1.71
CA ASP A 155 7.02 -16.53 -2.94
C ASP A 155 7.73 -15.75 -4.06
N VAL A 156 9.06 -15.65 -3.96
CA VAL A 156 9.88 -14.89 -4.92
C VAL A 156 10.05 -15.69 -6.20
N LYS A 157 9.74 -15.08 -7.34
CA LYS A 157 9.95 -15.68 -8.66
C LYS A 157 11.16 -15.04 -9.33
N LYS A 158 11.98 -15.87 -9.97
CA LYS A 158 13.21 -15.42 -10.62
C LYS A 158 12.99 -14.35 -11.70
N ASP A 159 11.83 -14.35 -12.35
CA ASP A 159 11.44 -13.39 -13.39
C ASP A 159 11.06 -12.00 -12.83
N GLU A 160 11.00 -11.85 -11.51
CA GLU A 160 10.75 -10.57 -10.83
C GLU A 160 12.03 -9.76 -10.61
N TYR A 161 13.20 -10.34 -10.86
CA TYR A 161 14.51 -9.73 -10.61
C TYR A 161 15.37 -9.68 -11.87
N PRO A 162 16.40 -8.83 -11.91
CA PRO A 162 17.32 -8.74 -13.03
C PRO A 162 17.98 -10.08 -13.36
N ALA A 163 18.34 -10.27 -14.62
CA ALA A 163 19.07 -11.46 -15.07
C ALA A 163 20.38 -11.60 -14.33
N GLY A 164 20.67 -12.82 -13.82
CA GLY A 164 21.84 -13.10 -13.00
C GLY A 164 21.60 -13.08 -11.49
N THR A 165 20.42 -12.66 -11.03
CA THR A 165 20.03 -12.76 -9.63
C THR A 165 19.84 -14.22 -9.23
N GLU A 166 20.42 -14.61 -8.11
CA GLU A 166 20.18 -15.90 -7.46
C GLU A 166 18.93 -15.78 -6.58
N VAL A 167 17.98 -16.69 -6.73
CA VAL A 167 16.77 -16.76 -5.91
C VAL A 167 16.83 -18.01 -5.06
N VAL A 168 16.79 -17.82 -3.74
CA VAL A 168 16.88 -18.88 -2.75
C VAL A 168 15.57 -18.96 -1.99
N GLN A 169 14.94 -20.14 -1.99
CA GLN A 169 13.80 -20.40 -1.11
C GLN A 169 14.31 -20.45 0.33
N PRO A 170 13.78 -19.63 1.24
CA PRO A 170 14.28 -19.57 2.61
C PRO A 170 13.90 -20.84 3.38
N GLU A 171 14.75 -21.23 4.30
CA GLU A 171 14.36 -22.20 5.32
C GLU A 171 13.26 -21.61 6.22
N LYS A 172 12.45 -22.46 6.84
CA LYS A 172 11.34 -22.05 7.73
C LYS A 172 11.73 -21.04 8.81
N LYS A 173 12.97 -21.10 9.30
CA LYS A 173 13.49 -20.13 10.28
C LYS A 173 13.65 -18.74 9.67
N LEU A 174 14.18 -18.64 8.45
CA LEU A 174 14.33 -17.36 7.78
C LEU A 174 12.98 -16.78 7.37
N GLU A 175 12.03 -17.61 6.91
CA GLU A 175 10.64 -17.17 6.69
C GLU A 175 10.06 -16.52 7.93
N LYS A 176 10.28 -17.12 9.11
CA LYS A 176 9.79 -16.56 10.38
C LYS A 176 10.46 -15.24 10.75
N VAL A 177 11.78 -15.12 10.52
CA VAL A 177 12.54 -13.89 10.72
C VAL A 177 12.05 -12.77 9.79
N LEU A 178 11.64 -13.10 8.57
CA LEU A 178 11.17 -12.15 7.55
C LEU A 178 9.66 -11.87 7.63
N ALA A 179 8.90 -12.63 8.44
CA ALA A 179 7.45 -12.48 8.55
C ALA A 179 7.03 -11.14 9.18
N GLU A 180 7.84 -10.58 10.08
CA GLU A 180 7.54 -9.33 10.79
C GLU A 180 8.62 -8.25 10.68
N PRO A 181 9.25 -8.02 9.50
CA PRO A 181 10.35 -7.06 9.37
C PRO A 181 9.90 -5.61 9.57
N ILE A 182 8.60 -5.35 9.51
CA ILE A 182 8.04 -3.99 9.50
C ILE A 182 7.99 -3.36 10.89
N HIS A 183 8.00 -4.16 11.93
CA HIS A 183 7.98 -3.70 13.32
C HIS A 183 9.37 -3.60 13.95
N GLN A 184 10.39 -4.12 13.26
CA GLN A 184 11.71 -4.30 13.85
C GLN A 184 12.81 -4.10 12.80
N ASN A 185 14.02 -3.79 13.29
CA ASN A 185 15.19 -3.78 12.44
C ASN A 185 15.60 -5.22 12.14
N VAL A 186 15.92 -5.50 10.87
CA VAL A 186 16.63 -6.71 10.49
C VAL A 186 18.12 -6.41 10.59
N LYS A 187 18.83 -7.15 11.42
CA LYS A 187 20.27 -7.06 11.61
C LYS A 187 20.93 -8.30 11.04
N ILE A 188 22.03 -8.13 10.35
CA ILE A 188 22.80 -9.26 9.80
C ILE A 188 24.29 -9.05 10.11
N ASP A 189 24.82 -9.91 10.95
CA ASP A 189 26.25 -9.98 11.20
C ASP A 189 26.91 -10.87 10.16
N PHE A 190 27.80 -10.32 9.34
CA PHE A 190 28.49 -11.04 8.29
C PHE A 190 29.91 -11.42 8.66
N GLU A 191 30.29 -12.68 8.31
CA GLU A 191 31.60 -13.25 8.39
C GLU A 191 31.99 -13.87 7.04
N LEU A 192 33.26 -13.81 6.68
CA LEU A 192 33.84 -14.70 5.67
C LEU A 192 34.31 -15.99 6.34
N ILE A 193 33.94 -17.13 5.78
CA ILE A 193 34.36 -18.43 6.29
C ILE A 193 35.34 -19.07 5.31
N PRO A 194 36.27 -19.94 5.82
CA PRO A 194 37.23 -20.64 4.99
C PRO A 194 36.54 -21.46 3.89
N GLY A 195 37.04 -21.36 2.66
CA GLY A 195 36.59 -22.20 1.57
C GLY A 195 37.13 -23.63 1.66
N THR A 196 36.44 -24.56 1.00
CA THR A 196 36.80 -25.99 1.02
C THR A 196 38.03 -26.34 0.17
N LYS A 197 38.57 -25.40 -0.63
CA LYS A 197 39.75 -25.61 -1.47
C LYS A 197 40.74 -24.48 -1.27
N ALA A 198 41.83 -24.80 -0.59
CA ALA A 198 43.03 -23.95 -0.52
C ALA A 198 43.94 -24.28 -1.71
N ILE A 199 43.83 -23.54 -2.80
CA ILE A 199 44.95 -23.42 -3.76
C ILE A 199 45.51 -22.01 -3.52
N VAL A 200 46.74 -21.97 -3.01
CA VAL A 200 47.38 -20.73 -2.56
C VAL A 200 48.19 -20.12 -3.69
N PRO A 201 47.69 -19.06 -4.35
CA PRO A 201 48.57 -18.02 -4.85
C PRO A 201 48.95 -17.07 -3.71
N ALA A 202 50.01 -16.29 -3.88
CA ALA A 202 50.49 -15.34 -2.87
C ALA A 202 49.33 -14.56 -2.25
N ALA A 203 49.22 -14.57 -0.92
CA ALA A 203 48.14 -13.94 -0.18
C ALA A 203 48.01 -12.47 -0.56
N ALA A 204 46.96 -12.12 -1.24
CA ALA A 204 46.59 -10.74 -1.52
C ALA A 204 45.37 -10.34 -0.67
N SER A 205 45.34 -9.09 -0.25
CA SER A 205 44.24 -8.57 0.57
C SER A 205 43.21 -7.83 -0.29
N TYR A 206 41.96 -8.09 -0.03
CA TYR A 206 40.81 -7.53 -0.75
C TYR A 206 39.81 -6.90 0.21
N THR A 207 39.11 -5.88 -0.26
CA THR A 207 38.02 -5.22 0.46
C THR A 207 36.67 -5.71 -0.11
N PHE A 208 35.89 -6.39 0.71
CA PHE A 208 34.58 -6.92 0.34
C PHE A 208 33.49 -5.94 0.70
N LYS A 209 32.40 -5.96 -0.06
CA LYS A 209 31.23 -5.15 0.24
C LYS A 209 29.97 -5.99 0.31
N VAL A 210 29.07 -5.57 1.20
CA VAL A 210 27.73 -6.14 1.31
C VAL A 210 26.74 -5.01 1.49
N ASP A 211 25.74 -4.96 0.64
CA ASP A 211 24.57 -4.10 0.77
C ASP A 211 23.31 -4.95 0.84
N GLY A 212 22.20 -4.36 1.29
CA GLY A 212 20.96 -5.10 1.39
C GLY A 212 19.72 -4.25 1.53
N SER A 213 18.61 -4.87 1.19
CA SER A 213 17.29 -4.28 1.28
C SER A 213 16.24 -5.35 1.59
N LEU A 214 15.08 -4.89 2.05
CA LEU A 214 13.86 -5.69 2.13
C LEU A 214 12.87 -5.19 1.10
N ALA A 215 12.32 -6.09 0.31
CA ALA A 215 11.16 -5.87 -0.53
C ALA A 215 9.94 -6.49 0.16
N ILE A 216 9.08 -5.65 0.74
CA ILE A 216 7.92 -6.09 1.49
C ILE A 216 6.70 -5.92 0.58
N PRO A 217 6.02 -7.02 0.18
CA PRO A 217 4.81 -6.91 -0.63
C PRO A 217 3.77 -6.05 0.09
N PHE A 218 3.16 -5.09 -0.61
CA PHE A 218 2.01 -4.38 -0.07
C PHE A 218 0.76 -5.23 -0.32
N SER A 219 0.72 -6.34 0.39
CA SER A 219 -0.24 -7.43 0.26
C SER A 219 -0.71 -7.87 1.65
N PHE A 220 -1.99 -8.21 1.74
CA PHE A 220 -2.65 -8.45 3.01
C PHE A 220 -3.29 -9.84 3.02
N PRO A 221 -3.12 -10.62 4.11
CA PRO A 221 -3.85 -11.87 4.31
C PRO A 221 -5.36 -11.66 4.23
N ALA A 222 -6.09 -12.68 3.80
CA ALA A 222 -7.54 -12.62 3.73
C ALA A 222 -8.17 -12.30 5.09
N GLY A 223 -9.14 -11.39 5.10
CA GLY A 223 -9.82 -10.94 6.31
C GLY A 223 -9.12 -9.81 7.07
N THR A 224 -7.90 -9.41 6.67
CA THR A 224 -7.22 -8.23 7.23
C THR A 224 -8.07 -6.99 7.02
N LYS A 225 -8.23 -6.20 8.07
CA LYS A 225 -8.99 -4.94 8.04
C LYS A 225 -8.06 -3.74 8.10
N ILE A 226 -8.31 -2.78 7.23
CA ILE A 226 -7.61 -1.51 7.17
C ILE A 226 -8.65 -0.39 7.30
N TYR A 227 -8.31 0.66 8.05
CA TYR A 227 -9.19 1.81 8.24
C TYR A 227 -8.52 3.06 7.69
N ILE A 228 -9.23 3.78 6.81
CA ILE A 228 -8.77 5.06 6.26
C ILE A 228 -9.85 6.12 6.42
N THR A 229 -9.43 7.36 6.64
CA THR A 229 -10.35 8.52 6.62
C THR A 229 -10.16 9.25 5.31
N ARG A 230 -11.25 9.48 4.57
CA ARG A 230 -11.25 10.24 3.31
C ARG A 230 -12.44 11.17 3.24
N SER A 231 -12.24 12.30 2.60
CA SER A 231 -13.32 13.19 2.25
C SER A 231 -13.99 12.76 0.94
N PHE A 232 -15.29 13.00 0.80
CA PHE A 232 -15.97 12.76 -0.48
C PHE A 232 -15.45 13.69 -1.57
N ARG A 233 -14.87 14.84 -1.22
CA ARG A 233 -14.17 15.74 -2.16
C ARG A 233 -12.94 15.05 -2.77
N ASP A 234 -12.17 14.32 -1.97
CA ASP A 234 -11.03 13.52 -2.47
C ASP A 234 -11.48 12.40 -3.43
N LEU A 235 -12.71 11.94 -3.25
CA LEU A 235 -13.37 10.96 -4.12
C LEU A 235 -14.13 11.62 -5.28
N GLY A 236 -13.97 12.91 -5.48
CA GLY A 236 -14.49 13.67 -6.60
C GLY A 236 -15.89 14.24 -6.41
N LEU A 237 -16.54 14.13 -5.24
CA LEU A 237 -17.83 14.74 -4.95
C LEU A 237 -17.65 15.97 -4.06
N ASN A 238 -17.78 17.17 -4.64
CA ASN A 238 -17.83 18.41 -3.90
C ASN A 238 -19.29 18.71 -3.54
N LEU A 239 -19.68 18.51 -2.28
CA LEU A 239 -21.06 18.71 -1.82
C LEU A 239 -21.49 20.18 -1.86
N GLY A 240 -20.55 21.13 -1.72
CA GLY A 240 -20.82 22.56 -1.83
C GLY A 240 -21.39 22.98 -3.19
N ASP A 241 -21.18 22.18 -4.24
CA ASP A 241 -21.76 22.45 -5.57
C ASP A 241 -23.28 22.26 -5.60
N TYR A 242 -23.89 21.64 -4.59
CA TYR A 242 -25.30 21.21 -4.57
C TYR A 242 -26.14 21.90 -3.50
N ASP A 243 -25.59 22.82 -2.71
CA ASP A 243 -26.26 23.58 -1.63
C ASP A 243 -27.11 22.69 -0.69
N ILE A 244 -26.54 21.54 -0.27
CA ILE A 244 -27.23 20.59 0.62
C ILE A 244 -27.33 21.20 2.03
N LYS A 245 -28.57 21.37 2.51
CA LYS A 245 -28.89 21.87 3.86
C LYS A 245 -29.79 20.88 4.56
N ALA A 246 -29.21 19.85 5.12
CA ALA A 246 -29.94 18.80 5.81
C ALA A 246 -29.04 18.14 6.87
N ASP A 247 -29.63 17.64 7.94
CA ASP A 247 -28.93 16.85 8.94
C ASP A 247 -28.75 15.38 8.52
N LYS A 248 -29.53 14.92 7.53
CA LYS A 248 -29.48 13.55 7.00
C LYS A 248 -29.71 13.56 5.49
N PHE A 249 -28.90 12.81 4.77
CA PHE A 249 -29.06 12.57 3.34
C PHE A 249 -28.35 11.29 2.90
N ASP A 250 -28.75 10.77 1.76
CA ASP A 250 -28.15 9.59 1.15
C ASP A 250 -27.42 9.98 -0.13
N ILE A 251 -26.17 9.54 -0.28
CA ILE A 251 -25.42 9.61 -1.54
C ILE A 251 -25.66 8.29 -2.28
N ILE A 252 -26.22 8.37 -3.48
CA ILE A 252 -26.62 7.22 -4.28
C ILE A 252 -25.76 7.15 -5.55
N GLY A 253 -25.29 5.96 -5.87
CA GLY A 253 -24.47 5.76 -7.06
C GLY A 253 -23.99 4.34 -7.22
N SER A 254 -22.99 4.16 -8.07
CA SER A 254 -22.32 2.89 -8.25
C SER A 254 -20.80 3.04 -8.24
N ILE A 255 -20.10 2.00 -7.80
CA ILE A 255 -18.63 1.97 -7.77
C ILE A 255 -18.16 0.70 -8.47
N THR A 256 -17.34 0.87 -9.51
CA THR A 256 -16.61 -0.22 -10.15
C THR A 256 -15.22 -0.30 -9.54
N SER A 257 -14.94 -1.38 -8.83
CA SER A 257 -13.68 -1.62 -8.14
C SER A 257 -12.79 -2.59 -8.91
N THR A 258 -11.50 -2.26 -8.98
CA THR A 258 -10.43 -3.20 -9.34
C THR A 258 -9.50 -3.46 -8.16
N ILE A 259 -9.84 -2.94 -6.97
CA ILE A 259 -9.06 -3.10 -5.73
C ILE A 259 -9.49 -4.40 -5.04
N PRO A 260 -8.54 -5.21 -4.49
CA PRO A 260 -8.86 -6.52 -3.92
C PRO A 260 -9.37 -6.43 -2.46
N PHE A 261 -10.19 -5.43 -2.18
CA PHE A 261 -10.82 -5.21 -0.88
C PHE A 261 -12.32 -4.99 -1.03
N ASP A 262 -13.09 -5.59 -0.13
CA ASP A 262 -14.44 -5.11 0.14
C ASP A 262 -14.32 -3.77 0.90
N ILE A 263 -15.09 -2.74 0.49
CA ILE A 263 -14.97 -1.39 1.04
C ILE A 263 -16.32 -0.93 1.56
N ALA A 264 -16.36 -0.42 2.80
CA ALA A 264 -17.56 0.13 3.40
C ALA A 264 -17.26 1.37 4.26
N CYS A 265 -18.15 2.35 4.28
CA CYS A 265 -18.15 3.39 5.31
C CYS A 265 -18.68 2.80 6.62
N THR A 266 -17.95 2.99 7.72
CA THR A 266 -18.20 2.30 8.99
C THR A 266 -19.32 2.91 9.84
N GLY A 267 -19.77 4.14 9.53
CA GLY A 267 -20.64 4.93 10.39
C GLY A 267 -19.94 5.55 11.60
N LYS A 268 -18.60 5.52 11.62
CA LYS A 268 -17.81 6.18 12.66
C LYS A 268 -17.95 7.68 12.54
N ASP A 269 -18.12 8.36 13.68
CA ASP A 269 -18.19 9.82 13.75
C ASP A 269 -16.86 10.46 13.34
N VAL A 270 -16.94 11.45 12.45
CA VAL A 270 -15.84 12.34 12.10
C VAL A 270 -16.35 13.77 12.17
N ASN A 271 -15.88 14.53 13.14
CA ASN A 271 -16.28 15.93 13.36
C ASN A 271 -17.83 16.14 13.53
N GLY A 272 -18.51 15.21 14.18
CA GLY A 272 -19.95 15.25 14.40
C GLY A 272 -20.78 14.68 13.24
N VAL A 273 -20.16 14.19 12.17
CA VAL A 273 -20.85 13.61 11.03
C VAL A 273 -20.53 12.13 10.90
N THR A 274 -21.53 11.32 10.65
CA THR A 274 -21.38 9.88 10.37
C THR A 274 -21.74 9.59 8.91
N ALA A 275 -20.96 8.70 8.28
CA ALA A 275 -21.28 8.17 6.95
C ALA A 275 -21.25 6.64 7.01
N LYS A 276 -22.32 5.98 6.56
CA LYS A 276 -22.44 4.51 6.60
C LYS A 276 -22.93 3.96 5.26
N THR A 277 -22.21 3.00 4.71
CA THR A 277 -22.63 2.27 3.51
C THR A 277 -23.66 1.20 3.87
N GLU A 278 -24.76 1.09 3.12
CA GLU A 278 -25.73 -0.01 3.32
C GLU A 278 -25.13 -1.36 2.91
N ASN A 279 -24.52 -1.40 1.72
CA ASN A 279 -23.86 -2.59 1.19
C ASN A 279 -22.40 -2.25 0.87
N PRO A 280 -21.43 -3.11 1.21
CA PRO A 280 -20.04 -2.86 0.87
C PRO A 280 -19.84 -2.90 -0.65
N VAL A 281 -18.92 -2.05 -1.14
CA VAL A 281 -18.35 -2.18 -2.48
C VAL A 281 -17.57 -3.49 -2.53
N LYS A 282 -17.86 -4.33 -3.49
CA LYS A 282 -17.20 -5.63 -3.61
C LYS A 282 -15.80 -5.52 -4.20
N ALA A 283 -14.92 -6.37 -3.69
CA ALA A 283 -13.56 -6.52 -4.21
C ALA A 283 -13.56 -6.88 -5.69
N GLY A 284 -12.64 -6.29 -6.44
CA GLY A 284 -12.41 -6.58 -7.84
C GLY A 284 -10.94 -6.84 -8.15
N SER A 285 -10.62 -6.96 -9.42
CA SER A 285 -9.25 -6.98 -9.90
C SER A 285 -9.16 -6.28 -11.26
N THR A 286 -7.98 -5.95 -11.72
CA THR A 286 -7.78 -5.34 -13.05
C THR A 286 -8.29 -6.24 -14.19
N ARG A 287 -8.29 -7.58 -14.00
CA ARG A 287 -8.83 -8.53 -14.97
C ARG A 287 -10.34 -8.75 -14.84
N ASN A 288 -10.87 -8.62 -13.62
CA ASN A 288 -12.27 -8.84 -13.30
C ASN A 288 -12.77 -7.68 -12.42
N PRO A 289 -13.07 -6.50 -13.01
CA PRO A 289 -13.66 -5.39 -12.28
C PRO A 289 -15.04 -5.78 -11.76
N VAL A 290 -15.40 -5.32 -10.55
CA VAL A 290 -16.71 -5.58 -9.94
C VAL A 290 -17.43 -4.24 -9.70
N THR A 291 -18.66 -4.14 -10.20
CA THR A 291 -19.52 -2.97 -9.96
C THR A 291 -20.50 -3.29 -8.83
N SER A 292 -20.62 -2.37 -7.89
CA SER A 292 -21.55 -2.43 -6.75
C SER A 292 -22.41 -1.16 -6.74
N ASP A 293 -23.71 -1.34 -6.59
CA ASP A 293 -24.62 -0.21 -6.29
C ASP A 293 -24.43 0.20 -4.84
N VAL A 294 -24.32 1.50 -4.60
CA VAL A 294 -23.93 2.05 -3.31
C VAL A 294 -24.93 3.07 -2.85
N VAL A 295 -25.37 2.92 -1.61
CA VAL A 295 -26.08 3.96 -0.86
C VAL A 295 -25.27 4.26 0.39
N ILE A 296 -24.83 5.52 0.51
CA ILE A 296 -24.08 6.00 1.67
C ILE A 296 -24.96 6.94 2.45
N LYS A 297 -25.40 6.53 3.63
CA LYS A 297 -26.22 7.32 4.55
C LYS A 297 -25.31 8.26 5.34
N VAL A 298 -25.59 9.55 5.25
CA VAL A 298 -24.90 10.60 6.01
C VAL A 298 -25.85 11.17 7.05
N ALA A 299 -25.38 11.36 8.28
CA ALA A 299 -26.15 11.94 9.38
C ALA A 299 -25.25 12.81 10.29
N GLY A 300 -25.88 13.78 10.99
CA GLY A 300 -25.18 14.72 11.88
C GLY A 300 -24.64 15.97 11.17
N ALA A 301 -24.97 16.17 9.90
CA ALA A 301 -24.62 17.38 9.19
C ALA A 301 -25.42 18.58 9.72
N ASN A 302 -24.91 19.80 9.51
CA ASN A 302 -25.59 21.02 9.98
C ASN A 302 -26.62 21.47 8.96
N ALA A 303 -27.91 21.31 9.27
CA ALA A 303 -29.03 21.69 8.39
C ALA A 303 -29.15 23.21 8.14
N GLU A 304 -28.53 24.05 8.99
CA GLU A 304 -28.59 25.51 8.86
C GLU A 304 -27.56 26.05 7.85
N LYS A 305 -26.54 25.27 7.51
CA LYS A 305 -25.47 25.67 6.61
C LYS A 305 -25.36 24.70 5.44
N SER A 306 -24.93 25.22 4.29
CA SER A 306 -24.52 24.37 3.18
C SER A 306 -23.36 23.45 3.60
N ILE A 307 -23.43 22.18 3.20
CA ILE A 307 -22.43 21.19 3.50
C ILE A 307 -21.41 21.20 2.37
N ASP A 308 -20.20 21.67 2.68
CA ASP A 308 -19.13 21.72 1.67
C ASP A 308 -18.37 20.41 1.58
N GLU A 309 -18.19 19.71 2.70
CA GLU A 309 -17.40 18.52 2.78
C GLU A 309 -17.93 17.55 3.85
N VAL A 310 -17.87 16.27 3.55
CA VAL A 310 -18.08 15.18 4.51
C VAL A 310 -16.88 14.26 4.47
N GLN A 311 -16.33 13.97 5.64
CA GLN A 311 -15.31 12.94 5.83
C GLN A 311 -15.94 11.64 6.33
N ALA A 312 -15.42 10.52 5.88
CA ALA A 312 -15.87 9.20 6.29
C ALA A 312 -14.69 8.29 6.63
N VAL A 313 -14.92 7.40 7.59
CA VAL A 313 -13.99 6.29 7.86
C VAL A 313 -14.41 5.10 7.01
N PHE A 314 -13.54 4.69 6.12
CA PHE A 314 -13.71 3.51 5.30
C PHE A 314 -13.00 2.33 5.95
N GLU A 315 -13.71 1.20 6.07
CA GLU A 315 -13.13 -0.11 6.38
C GLU A 315 -12.89 -0.84 5.06
N LEU A 316 -11.66 -1.29 4.86
CA LEU A 316 -11.26 -2.14 3.76
C LEU A 316 -11.00 -3.53 4.31
N THR A 317 -11.72 -4.54 3.83
CA THR A 317 -11.52 -5.93 4.22
C THR A 317 -10.83 -6.68 3.08
N ALA A 318 -9.61 -7.15 3.31
CA ALA A 318 -8.81 -7.86 2.31
C ALA A 318 -9.49 -9.18 1.90
N THR A 319 -9.54 -9.43 0.59
CA THR A 319 -9.93 -10.73 0.04
C THR A 319 -8.70 -11.61 -0.16
N GLN A 320 -8.88 -12.89 -0.47
CA GLN A 320 -7.77 -13.79 -0.72
C GLN A 320 -6.86 -13.26 -1.83
N GLY A 321 -5.55 -13.16 -1.56
CA GLY A 321 -4.57 -12.63 -2.50
C GLY A 321 -4.66 -11.12 -2.71
N ALA A 322 -5.05 -10.37 -1.68
CA ALA A 322 -5.20 -8.91 -1.70
C ALA A 322 -3.85 -8.18 -1.86
N ARG A 323 -3.26 -8.28 -3.04
CA ARG A 323 -2.05 -7.57 -3.44
C ARG A 323 -2.40 -6.26 -4.15
N LEU A 324 -1.82 -5.17 -3.67
CA LEU A 324 -2.03 -3.86 -4.28
C LEU A 324 -1.12 -3.65 -5.48
N ASN A 325 -1.69 -3.05 -6.54
CA ASN A 325 -1.01 -2.74 -7.79
C ASN A 325 -1.34 -1.30 -8.21
N LYS A 326 -0.37 -0.59 -8.78
CA LYS A 326 -0.53 0.79 -9.22
C LYS A 326 -1.63 1.01 -10.28
N GLY A 327 -1.97 -0.03 -11.04
CA GLY A 327 -3.02 0.01 -12.07
C GLY A 327 -4.43 -0.23 -11.54
N GLN A 328 -4.61 -0.45 -10.23
CA GLN A 328 -5.92 -0.60 -9.61
C GLN A 328 -6.57 0.75 -9.33
N SER A 329 -7.90 0.82 -9.43
CA SER A 329 -8.67 2.04 -9.22
C SER A 329 -10.10 1.76 -8.76
N LEU A 330 -10.75 2.82 -8.30
CA LEU A 330 -12.19 2.92 -8.10
C LEU A 330 -12.76 3.91 -9.13
N LYS A 331 -13.69 3.45 -9.97
CA LYS A 331 -14.52 4.30 -10.82
C LYS A 331 -15.84 4.52 -10.14
N ILE A 332 -16.11 5.76 -9.77
CA ILE A 332 -17.28 6.15 -8.99
C ILE A 332 -18.23 6.91 -9.89
N ASN A 333 -19.48 6.46 -9.94
CA ASN A 333 -20.57 7.17 -10.59
C ASN A 333 -21.55 7.64 -9.50
N TYR A 334 -21.63 8.94 -9.29
CA TYR A 334 -22.59 9.56 -8.39
C TYR A 334 -23.85 9.89 -9.17
N ASP A 335 -24.95 9.23 -8.85
CA ASP A 335 -26.23 9.42 -9.56
C ASP A 335 -27.03 10.58 -8.94
N SER A 336 -27.20 10.57 -7.62
CA SER A 336 -28.02 11.58 -6.94
C SER A 336 -27.70 11.67 -5.44
N ILE A 337 -28.14 12.77 -4.83
CA ILE A 337 -28.19 12.95 -3.38
C ILE A 337 -29.66 13.04 -2.98
N LYS A 338 -30.12 12.12 -2.12
CA LYS A 338 -31.48 12.13 -1.58
C LYS A 338 -31.46 12.75 -0.20
N VAL A 339 -32.06 13.93 -0.09
CA VAL A 339 -32.22 14.63 1.18
C VAL A 339 -33.38 14.02 1.94
N ASN A 340 -33.13 13.53 3.14
CA ASN A 340 -34.15 12.96 4.02
C ASN A 340 -34.63 14.08 4.96
N ILE A 341 -35.88 14.45 4.84
CA ILE A 341 -36.51 15.55 5.60
C ILE A 341 -37.26 14.96 6.80
#